data_092999e145029987ccee9f95f776972f
#
_entry.id   092999e145029987ccee9f95f776972f
#
_cell.length_a   1.000
_cell.length_b   1.000
_cell.length_c   1.000
_cell.angle_alpha   90.00
_cell.angle_beta   90.00
_cell.angle_gamma   90.00
#
_symmetry.space_group_name_H-M   'P 1'
#
loop_
_entity.id
_entity.type
_entity.pdbx_description
1 polymer ?
#
loop_
_entity_poly.entity_id
_entity_poly.type
_entity_poly.pdbx_seq_one_letter_code
_entity_poly.pdbx_strand_id
1 'polypeptide(L)'
;VLAIPGDMWQISTHDATQYGSRLLGNILGNKRFTFPKSLYAVKDALRFCTANKPNALIVDFFAGSGTTMHAVNLLNAEDGGHRRCIMVTNNEVSADEAKMLKDKGYQPGDAEWEKLGIAHYVTWPRTVCSIKGQDVNGNPLKGDYLGSEPPMHMADGFKANAAFFKLGFLDPTAVSLGMRISEMLPTLWLKTGAKGKCPELTGEQAPDMLILPENQFAVLINENTFADFAEKLAEHPEIQTVFLATDYEVNYQSMVKNLNVENAYQLYRDYLDHFRVNRGRN
;
A
#
# COMPACT_ATOMS: atom_id res chain seq x y z
N VAL A 1 7.61 16.63 -31.26
CA VAL A 1 7.47 15.47 -32.14
C VAL A 1 7.52 14.25 -31.27
N LEU A 2 6.40 13.54 -31.12
CA LEU A 2 6.35 12.24 -30.45
C LEU A 2 7.09 11.23 -31.36
N ALA A 3 8.31 10.89 -31.01
CA ALA A 3 9.03 9.81 -31.65
C ALA A 3 8.56 8.48 -31.06
N ILE A 4 8.27 7.48 -31.89
CA ILE A 4 8.04 6.12 -31.46
C ILE A 4 9.39 5.58 -30.96
N PRO A 5 9.50 5.13 -29.70
CA PRO A 5 10.75 4.57 -29.20
C PRO A 5 11.07 3.27 -29.97
N GLY A 6 12.35 3.11 -30.27
CA GLY A 6 12.82 1.85 -30.87
C GLY A 6 12.74 0.69 -29.86
N ASP A 7 12.94 -0.51 -30.34
CA ASP A 7 13.00 -1.76 -29.59
C ASP A 7 14.31 -1.93 -28.79
N MET A 8 15.34 -1.13 -29.12
CA MET A 8 16.62 -1.10 -28.41
C MET A 8 16.90 0.26 -27.78
N TRP A 9 17.06 0.26 -26.45
CA TRP A 9 17.34 1.47 -25.67
C TRP A 9 18.78 1.46 -25.15
N GLN A 10 19.68 2.16 -25.85
CA GLN A 10 21.08 2.37 -25.44
C GLN A 10 21.20 3.77 -24.81
N ILE A 11 20.70 3.92 -23.61
CA ILE A 11 20.67 5.21 -22.89
C ILE A 11 21.58 5.08 -21.68
N SER A 12 22.54 6.01 -21.52
CA SER A 12 23.54 5.99 -20.44
C SER A 12 22.91 6.01 -19.03
N THR A 13 21.77 6.67 -18.87
CA THR A 13 21.03 6.71 -17.61
C THR A 13 20.33 5.39 -17.26
N HIS A 14 20.30 4.43 -18.18
CA HIS A 14 19.76 3.08 -17.91
C HIS A 14 20.78 2.13 -17.28
N ASP A 15 22.00 2.62 -16.99
CA ASP A 15 23.00 1.81 -16.26
C ASP A 15 22.51 1.40 -14.88
N ALA A 16 22.31 0.08 -14.71
CA ALA A 16 21.84 -0.51 -13.47
C ALA A 16 22.88 -0.47 -12.35
N THR A 17 24.17 -0.38 -12.68
CA THR A 17 25.24 -0.24 -11.68
C THR A 17 25.16 1.11 -11.00
N GLN A 18 25.07 2.18 -11.79
CA GLN A 18 25.07 3.55 -11.26
C GLN A 18 23.70 3.94 -10.70
N TYR A 19 22.64 3.76 -11.49
CA TYR A 19 21.30 4.24 -11.18
C TYR A 19 20.37 3.15 -10.59
N GLY A 20 20.90 1.97 -10.39
CA GLY A 20 20.28 0.88 -9.63
C GLY A 20 21.07 0.63 -8.34
N SER A 21 22.18 -0.11 -8.42
CA SER A 21 22.93 -0.60 -7.25
C SER A 21 23.57 0.51 -6.42
N ARG A 22 24.22 1.50 -7.05
CA ARG A 22 24.84 2.61 -6.33
C ARG A 22 23.78 3.52 -5.69
N LEU A 23 22.72 3.86 -6.44
CA LEU A 23 21.62 4.66 -5.91
C LEU A 23 20.97 3.98 -4.71
N LEU A 24 20.63 2.70 -4.82
CA LEU A 24 20.05 1.94 -3.72
C LEU A 24 20.99 1.85 -2.51
N GLY A 25 22.28 1.63 -2.76
CA GLY A 25 23.30 1.61 -1.71
C GLY A 25 23.44 2.94 -0.97
N ASN A 26 23.31 4.07 -1.67
CA ASN A 26 23.33 5.41 -1.06
C ASN A 26 22.08 5.64 -0.17
N ILE A 27 20.93 5.08 -0.54
CA ILE A 27 19.69 5.19 0.23
C ILE A 27 19.73 4.29 1.47
N LEU A 28 20.16 3.02 1.31
CA LEU A 28 20.10 2.00 2.35
C LEU A 28 21.40 1.84 3.17
N GLY A 29 22.49 2.48 2.77
CA GLY A 29 23.78 2.35 3.43
C GLY A 29 24.45 0.98 3.25
N ASN A 30 23.90 0.09 2.42
CA ASN A 30 24.41 -1.27 2.19
C ASN A 30 24.05 -1.80 0.80
N LYS A 31 24.65 -2.95 0.42
CA LYS A 31 24.45 -3.61 -0.87
C LYS A 31 23.64 -4.91 -0.73
N ARG A 32 22.60 -4.90 0.05
CA ARG A 32 21.85 -6.10 0.40
C ARG A 32 20.95 -6.66 -0.69
N PHE A 33 20.68 -5.86 -1.74
CA PHE A 33 19.91 -6.30 -2.93
C PHE A 33 20.84 -6.32 -4.15
N THR A 34 20.96 -7.48 -4.80
CA THR A 34 22.03 -7.73 -5.78
C THR A 34 21.79 -7.11 -7.16
N PHE A 35 20.55 -7.01 -7.63
CA PHE A 35 20.26 -6.57 -9.00
C PHE A 35 19.11 -5.57 -9.10
N PRO A 36 19.18 -4.41 -8.43
CA PRO A 36 18.15 -3.39 -8.59
C PRO A 36 18.16 -2.84 -10.02
N LYS A 37 16.98 -2.63 -10.57
CA LYS A 37 16.85 -1.98 -11.88
C LYS A 37 17.28 -0.52 -11.81
N SER A 38 17.76 0.05 -12.92
CA SER A 38 17.98 1.49 -13.02
C SER A 38 16.67 2.23 -12.80
N LEU A 39 16.70 3.27 -11.94
CA LEU A 39 15.56 4.16 -11.70
C LEU A 39 15.06 4.78 -13.02
N TYR A 40 15.97 5.24 -13.86
CA TYR A 40 15.64 5.94 -15.10
C TYR A 40 15.13 4.99 -16.18
N ALA A 41 15.64 3.76 -16.27
CA ALA A 41 15.10 2.77 -17.18
C ALA A 41 13.63 2.44 -16.86
N VAL A 42 13.31 2.28 -15.56
CA VAL A 42 11.93 2.03 -15.12
C VAL A 42 11.06 3.28 -15.32
N LYS A 43 11.57 4.48 -15.01
CA LYS A 43 10.87 5.73 -15.24
C LYS A 43 10.52 5.93 -16.72
N ASP A 44 11.45 5.69 -17.62
CA ASP A 44 11.22 5.88 -19.06
C ASP A 44 10.23 4.83 -19.61
N ALA A 45 10.29 3.58 -19.15
CA ALA A 45 9.30 2.56 -19.48
C ALA A 45 7.89 2.96 -19.00
N LEU A 46 7.77 3.46 -17.78
CA LEU A 46 6.49 3.96 -17.25
C LEU A 46 6.00 5.18 -18.01
N ARG A 47 6.89 6.13 -18.33
CA ARG A 47 6.56 7.32 -19.13
C ARG A 47 6.01 6.92 -20.49
N PHE A 48 6.62 5.96 -21.15
CA PHE A 48 6.14 5.44 -22.43
C PHE A 48 4.71 4.93 -22.36
N CYS A 49 4.38 4.18 -21.29
CA CYS A 49 3.05 3.59 -21.13
C CYS A 49 2.00 4.58 -20.57
N THR A 50 2.42 5.63 -19.87
CA THR A 50 1.52 6.48 -19.06
C THR A 50 1.65 7.98 -19.32
N ALA A 51 2.37 8.42 -20.38
CA ALA A 51 2.58 9.84 -20.70
C ALA A 51 1.26 10.64 -20.78
N ASN A 52 0.23 10.06 -21.40
CA ASN A 52 -1.08 10.68 -21.55
C ASN A 52 -2.08 10.22 -20.45
N LYS A 53 -1.59 9.63 -19.35
CA LYS A 53 -2.43 9.08 -18.27
C LYS A 53 -1.90 9.57 -16.91
N PRO A 54 -2.12 10.85 -16.56
CA PRO A 54 -1.55 11.43 -15.34
C PRO A 54 -2.11 10.79 -14.05
N ASN A 55 -3.23 10.09 -14.11
CA ASN A 55 -3.87 9.41 -12.97
C ASN A 55 -3.78 7.88 -13.07
N ALA A 56 -2.87 7.32 -13.88
CA ALA A 56 -2.74 5.87 -14.05
C ALA A 56 -2.49 5.15 -12.73
N LEU A 57 -3.03 3.94 -12.61
CA LEU A 57 -2.68 2.99 -11.57
C LEU A 57 -1.63 2.01 -12.13
N ILE A 58 -0.48 1.97 -11.49
CA ILE A 58 0.62 1.05 -11.80
C ILE A 58 0.59 -0.08 -10.76
N VAL A 59 0.63 -1.32 -11.21
CA VAL A 59 0.71 -2.48 -10.32
C VAL A 59 1.97 -3.27 -10.65
N ASP A 60 2.80 -3.50 -9.63
CA ASP A 60 4.04 -4.26 -9.71
C ASP A 60 3.96 -5.46 -8.77
N PHE A 61 3.80 -6.66 -9.34
CA PHE A 61 3.65 -7.90 -8.57
C PHE A 61 4.97 -8.47 -8.06
N PHE A 62 6.10 -7.95 -8.50
CA PHE A 62 7.43 -8.41 -8.09
C PHE A 62 8.33 -7.23 -7.77
N ALA A 63 7.88 -6.38 -6.85
CA ALA A 63 8.47 -5.07 -6.55
C ALA A 63 9.97 -5.10 -6.21
N GLY A 64 10.50 -6.22 -5.72
CA GLY A 64 11.92 -6.39 -5.43
C GLY A 64 12.48 -5.25 -4.59
N SER A 65 13.36 -4.45 -5.17
CA SER A 65 13.94 -3.28 -4.47
C SER A 65 13.05 -2.03 -4.43
N GLY A 66 11.80 -2.06 -4.94
CA GLY A 66 10.89 -0.91 -4.92
C GLY A 66 11.23 0.18 -5.95
N THR A 67 11.92 -0.15 -7.03
CA THR A 67 12.29 0.82 -8.06
C THR A 67 11.07 1.46 -8.71
N THR A 68 10.00 0.69 -8.92
CA THR A 68 8.77 1.16 -9.57
C THR A 68 8.10 2.30 -8.80
N MET A 69 7.96 2.21 -7.47
CA MET A 69 7.39 3.29 -6.66
C MET A 69 8.25 4.55 -6.75
N HIS A 70 9.57 4.40 -6.65
CA HIS A 70 10.48 5.53 -6.77
C HIS A 70 10.36 6.21 -8.14
N ALA A 71 10.26 5.43 -9.22
CA ALA A 71 10.08 5.94 -10.58
C ALA A 71 8.72 6.63 -10.79
N VAL A 72 7.64 6.11 -10.18
CA VAL A 72 6.31 6.74 -10.22
C VAL A 72 6.33 8.08 -9.51
N ASN A 73 6.93 8.17 -8.32
CA ASN A 73 7.05 9.42 -7.59
C ASN A 73 7.86 10.46 -8.37
N LEU A 74 8.97 10.04 -8.97
CA LEU A 74 9.79 10.92 -9.80
C LEU A 74 9.02 11.40 -11.03
N LEU A 75 8.30 10.52 -11.72
CA LEU A 75 7.50 10.88 -12.89
C LEU A 75 6.38 11.87 -12.54
N ASN A 76 5.69 11.66 -11.42
CA ASN A 76 4.67 12.60 -10.93
C ASN A 76 5.25 13.96 -10.57
N ALA A 77 6.44 13.98 -9.97
CA ALA A 77 7.12 15.23 -9.63
C ALA A 77 7.59 16.01 -10.88
N GLU A 78 7.95 15.30 -11.96
CA GLU A 78 8.39 15.91 -13.23
C GLU A 78 7.24 16.51 -14.03
N ASP A 79 6.08 15.85 -14.07
CA ASP A 79 4.96 16.25 -14.95
C ASP A 79 3.67 16.69 -14.22
N GLY A 80 3.72 16.76 -12.88
CA GLY A 80 2.56 17.11 -12.06
C GLY A 80 1.46 16.05 -12.04
N GLY A 81 1.77 14.82 -12.42
CA GLY A 81 0.82 13.71 -12.42
C GLY A 81 0.48 13.22 -11.01
N HIS A 82 -0.59 12.44 -10.94
CA HIS A 82 -1.12 11.81 -9.72
C HIS A 82 -1.23 10.29 -9.89
N ARG A 83 -0.26 9.69 -10.58
CA ARG A 83 -0.19 8.24 -10.75
C ARG A 83 -0.03 7.57 -9.40
N ARG A 84 -0.72 6.46 -9.23
CA ARG A 84 -0.67 5.62 -8.02
C ARG A 84 0.09 4.35 -8.33
N CYS A 85 0.74 3.79 -7.30
CA CYS A 85 1.49 2.54 -7.44
C CYS A 85 1.09 1.56 -6.34
N ILE A 86 0.78 0.33 -6.73
CA ILE A 86 0.61 -0.81 -5.82
C ILE A 86 1.77 -1.76 -6.07
N MET A 87 2.58 -1.97 -5.05
CA MET A 87 3.69 -2.91 -5.10
C MET A 87 3.34 -4.15 -4.27
N VAL A 88 3.51 -5.32 -4.86
CA VAL A 88 3.36 -6.60 -4.19
C VAL A 88 4.70 -7.33 -4.23
N THR A 89 5.16 -7.82 -3.11
CA THR A 89 6.39 -8.61 -3.02
C THR A 89 6.31 -9.60 -1.87
N ASN A 90 6.93 -10.76 -2.06
CA ASN A 90 7.20 -11.65 -0.94
C ASN A 90 8.24 -11.00 -0.03
N ASN A 91 8.12 -11.27 1.26
CA ASN A 91 9.15 -10.88 2.23
C ASN A 91 10.26 -11.94 2.29
N GLU A 92 10.88 -12.20 1.14
CA GLU A 92 11.90 -13.23 0.99
C GLU A 92 13.19 -12.84 1.71
N VAL A 93 13.77 -13.78 2.43
CA VAL A 93 15.07 -13.65 3.12
C VAL A 93 16.13 -14.35 2.28
N SER A 94 17.33 -13.78 2.19
CA SER A 94 18.44 -14.40 1.43
C SER A 94 18.79 -15.78 1.97
N ALA A 95 19.34 -16.66 1.14
CA ALA A 95 19.68 -18.03 1.53
C ALA A 95 20.65 -18.09 2.72
N ASP A 96 21.64 -17.19 2.75
CA ASP A 96 22.64 -17.14 3.83
C ASP A 96 22.01 -16.69 5.16
N GLU A 97 21.14 -15.67 5.11
CA GLU A 97 20.43 -15.19 6.28
C GLU A 97 19.37 -16.18 6.77
N ALA A 98 18.68 -16.84 5.85
CA ALA A 98 17.74 -17.90 6.18
C ALA A 98 18.42 -19.06 6.93
N LYS A 99 19.64 -19.43 6.50
CA LYS A 99 20.44 -20.42 7.21
C LYS A 99 20.82 -19.94 8.61
N MET A 100 21.35 -18.72 8.72
CA MET A 100 21.72 -18.13 10.00
C MET A 100 20.53 -18.04 10.97
N LEU A 101 19.33 -17.69 10.47
CA LEU A 101 18.12 -17.59 11.27
C LEU A 101 17.66 -18.98 11.75
N LYS A 102 17.71 -19.99 10.88
CA LYS A 102 17.39 -21.38 11.24
C LYS A 102 18.33 -21.92 12.29
N ASP A 103 19.63 -21.65 12.17
CA ASP A 103 20.65 -22.05 13.16
C ASP A 103 20.39 -21.41 14.55
N LYS A 104 19.71 -20.26 14.58
CA LYS A 104 19.25 -19.57 15.80
C LYS A 104 17.85 -20.01 16.27
N GLY A 105 17.20 -20.94 15.56
CA GLY A 105 15.88 -21.48 15.90
C GLY A 105 14.69 -20.68 15.35
N TYR A 106 14.92 -19.64 14.52
CA TYR A 106 13.86 -18.86 13.91
C TYR A 106 13.32 -19.50 12.63
N GLN A 107 12.02 -19.30 12.37
CA GLN A 107 11.32 -19.81 11.20
C GLN A 107 10.61 -18.69 10.43
N PRO A 108 10.24 -18.90 9.14
CA PRO A 108 9.38 -17.99 8.40
C PRO A 108 8.10 -17.67 9.17
N GLY A 109 7.80 -16.38 9.32
CA GLY A 109 6.69 -15.87 10.13
C GLY A 109 7.10 -15.32 11.49
N ASP A 110 8.25 -15.71 12.04
CA ASP A 110 8.79 -15.11 13.27
C ASP A 110 9.22 -13.66 13.04
N ALA A 111 9.05 -12.80 14.03
CA ALA A 111 9.39 -11.39 13.93
C ALA A 111 10.86 -11.14 13.50
N GLU A 112 11.78 -11.95 14.01
CA GLU A 112 13.21 -11.85 13.66
C GLU A 112 13.48 -12.29 12.21
N TRP A 113 12.73 -13.25 11.69
CA TRP A 113 12.77 -13.65 10.29
C TRP A 113 12.25 -12.54 9.38
N GLU A 114 11.06 -12.04 9.68
CA GLU A 114 10.36 -11.06 8.86
C GLU A 114 11.13 -9.74 8.74
N LYS A 115 11.86 -9.32 9.78
CA LYS A 115 12.70 -8.11 9.75
C LYS A 115 13.81 -8.16 8.69
N LEU A 116 14.27 -9.33 8.31
CA LEU A 116 15.37 -9.51 7.36
C LEU A 116 14.87 -9.72 5.91
N GLY A 117 13.57 -9.78 5.70
CA GLY A 117 13.00 -9.97 4.37
C GLY A 117 13.06 -8.71 3.50
N ILE A 118 13.05 -8.92 2.18
CA ILE A 118 13.18 -7.87 1.16
C ILE A 118 12.16 -6.76 1.35
N ALA A 119 10.90 -7.09 1.65
CA ALA A 119 9.84 -6.10 1.82
C ALA A 119 10.14 -5.11 2.94
N HIS A 120 10.55 -5.62 4.11
CA HIS A 120 10.85 -4.81 5.30
C HIS A 120 12.20 -4.12 5.24
N TYR A 121 13.21 -4.78 4.67
CA TYR A 121 14.59 -4.32 4.76
C TYR A 121 15.08 -3.53 3.53
N VAL A 122 14.43 -3.68 2.39
CA VAL A 122 14.83 -3.04 1.13
C VAL A 122 13.71 -2.18 0.57
N THR A 123 12.56 -2.79 0.24
CA THR A 123 11.46 -2.13 -0.50
C THR A 123 10.87 -0.97 0.28
N TRP A 124 10.48 -1.23 1.52
CA TRP A 124 9.85 -0.22 2.38
C TRP A 124 10.82 0.90 2.78
N PRO A 125 12.05 0.62 3.28
CA PRO A 125 13.01 1.68 3.58
C PRO A 125 13.35 2.54 2.36
N ARG A 126 13.57 1.95 1.17
CA ARG A 126 13.77 2.73 -0.05
C ARG A 126 12.60 3.67 -0.33
N THR A 127 11.37 3.18 -0.19
CA THR A 127 10.17 3.98 -0.41
C THR A 127 10.11 5.16 0.55
N VAL A 128 10.26 4.92 1.84
CA VAL A 128 10.23 5.97 2.87
C VAL A 128 11.37 6.98 2.68
N CYS A 129 12.59 6.49 2.44
CA CYS A 129 13.77 7.33 2.29
C CYS A 129 13.67 8.23 1.04
N SER A 130 13.21 7.69 -0.09
CA SER A 130 13.03 8.50 -1.31
C SER A 130 11.95 9.56 -1.15
N ILE A 131 10.84 9.25 -0.47
CA ILE A 131 9.77 10.21 -0.17
C ILE A 131 10.28 11.32 0.76
N LYS A 132 11.06 10.97 1.78
CA LYS A 132 11.60 11.94 2.76
C LYS A 132 12.84 12.69 2.28
N GLY A 133 13.47 12.29 1.19
CA GLY A 133 14.73 12.86 0.73
C GLY A 133 15.92 12.55 1.65
N GLN A 134 15.88 11.46 2.41
CA GLN A 134 16.87 11.08 3.43
C GLN A 134 17.29 9.62 3.27
N ASP A 135 18.52 9.31 3.68
CA ASP A 135 18.98 7.93 3.82
C ASP A 135 18.38 7.24 5.07
N VAL A 136 18.67 5.96 5.26
CA VAL A 136 18.18 5.20 6.44
C VAL A 136 18.70 5.72 7.78
N ASN A 137 19.74 6.56 7.78
CA ASN A 137 20.30 7.19 8.97
C ASN A 137 19.75 8.61 9.20
N GLY A 138 18.85 9.09 8.33
CA GLY A 138 18.27 10.43 8.40
C GLY A 138 19.11 11.54 7.76
N ASN A 139 20.23 11.21 7.08
CA ASN A 139 21.01 12.20 6.37
C ASN A 139 20.36 12.56 5.04
N PRO A 140 20.38 13.83 4.60
CA PRO A 140 19.88 14.23 3.30
C PRO A 140 20.52 13.42 2.16
N LEU A 141 19.71 12.95 1.21
CA LEU A 141 20.20 12.29 0.01
C LEU A 141 21.02 13.27 -0.83
N LYS A 142 22.13 12.79 -1.38
CA LYS A 142 23.05 13.62 -2.17
C LYS A 142 22.77 13.48 -3.65
N GLY A 143 22.88 14.62 -4.38
CA GLY A 143 22.75 14.69 -5.83
C GLY A 143 21.35 15.04 -6.29
N ASP A 144 21.21 15.10 -7.61
CA ASP A 144 20.01 15.54 -8.29
C ASP A 144 19.43 14.40 -9.13
N TYR A 145 18.11 14.42 -9.31
CA TYR A 145 17.45 13.58 -10.30
C TYR A 145 17.77 14.08 -11.71
N LEU A 146 18.10 13.15 -12.58
CA LEU A 146 18.49 13.50 -13.96
C LEU A 146 17.27 13.77 -14.83
N GLY A 147 17.41 14.76 -15.71
CA GLY A 147 16.41 15.09 -16.74
C GLY A 147 15.27 15.98 -16.26
N SER A 148 15.38 16.59 -15.08
CA SER A 148 14.46 17.64 -14.59
C SER A 148 15.05 19.03 -14.81
N GLU A 149 14.21 19.97 -15.30
CA GLU A 149 14.50 21.39 -15.39
C GLU A 149 13.33 22.17 -14.77
N PRO A 150 13.54 22.90 -13.68
CA PRO A 150 14.80 23.09 -12.93
C PRO A 150 15.30 21.79 -12.26
N PRO A 151 16.58 21.70 -11.86
CA PRO A 151 17.13 20.56 -11.17
C PRO A 151 16.32 20.21 -9.92
N MET A 152 15.98 18.93 -9.75
CA MET A 152 15.28 18.41 -8.59
C MET A 152 16.28 17.70 -7.67
N HIS A 153 16.50 18.25 -6.48
CA HIS A 153 17.43 17.64 -5.52
C HIS A 153 16.82 16.39 -4.88
N MET A 154 17.61 15.33 -4.75
CA MET A 154 17.14 14.10 -4.09
C MET A 154 16.77 14.35 -2.61
N ALA A 155 17.42 15.35 -1.99
CA ALA A 155 17.15 15.76 -0.61
C ALA A 155 15.78 16.41 -0.40
N ASP A 156 15.13 16.94 -1.46
CA ASP A 156 13.81 17.57 -1.35
C ASP A 156 12.70 16.51 -1.17
N GLY A 157 13.00 15.25 -1.48
CA GLY A 157 12.03 14.17 -1.43
C GLY A 157 10.88 14.35 -2.41
N PHE A 158 9.75 13.70 -2.10
CA PHE A 158 8.55 13.76 -2.95
C PHE A 158 7.32 14.16 -2.13
N LYS A 159 6.42 14.94 -2.73
CA LYS A 159 5.07 15.21 -2.20
C LYS A 159 4.18 13.99 -2.42
N ALA A 160 4.49 12.90 -1.73
CA ALA A 160 3.83 11.62 -1.85
C ALA A 160 3.64 10.99 -0.48
N ASN A 161 2.70 10.06 -0.40
CA ASN A 161 2.54 9.19 0.77
C ASN A 161 2.62 7.71 0.33
N ALA A 162 2.89 6.85 1.29
CA ALA A 162 2.87 5.42 1.08
C ALA A 162 2.39 4.73 2.36
N ALA A 163 1.73 3.57 2.19
CA ALA A 163 1.34 2.70 3.28
C ALA A 163 1.88 1.29 3.01
N PHE A 164 2.33 0.64 4.07
CA PHE A 164 2.83 -0.72 4.03
C PHE A 164 1.82 -1.65 4.70
N PHE A 165 1.46 -2.74 4.00
CA PHE A 165 0.54 -3.74 4.53
C PHE A 165 1.18 -5.12 4.47
N LYS A 166 0.92 -5.92 5.50
CA LYS A 166 1.14 -7.36 5.47
C LYS A 166 -0.17 -8.01 5.05
N LEU A 167 -0.16 -8.74 3.93
CA LEU A 167 -1.30 -9.55 3.53
C LEU A 167 -1.28 -10.85 4.34
N GLY A 168 -2.38 -11.12 5.03
CA GLY A 168 -2.59 -12.33 5.82
C GLY A 168 -3.96 -12.94 5.53
N PHE A 169 -4.19 -14.11 6.08
CA PHE A 169 -5.50 -14.75 6.07
C PHE A 169 -6.12 -14.64 7.47
N LEU A 170 -7.36 -14.20 7.53
CA LEU A 170 -8.13 -14.17 8.77
C LEU A 170 -9.02 -15.41 8.86
N ASP A 171 -9.23 -15.89 10.08
CA ASP A 171 -10.19 -16.94 10.34
C ASP A 171 -11.61 -16.40 10.11
N PRO A 172 -12.41 -17.04 9.22
CA PRO A 172 -13.75 -16.54 8.88
C PRO A 172 -14.70 -16.48 10.08
N THR A 173 -14.58 -17.44 11.01
CA THR A 173 -15.44 -17.48 12.22
C THR A 173 -15.08 -16.34 13.15
N ALA A 174 -13.79 -16.08 13.37
CA ALA A 174 -13.33 -14.96 14.18
C ALA A 174 -13.75 -13.60 13.59
N VAL A 175 -13.75 -13.48 12.25
CA VAL A 175 -14.25 -12.28 11.56
C VAL A 175 -15.76 -12.13 11.76
N SER A 176 -16.53 -13.19 11.56
CA SER A 176 -18.00 -13.17 11.72
C SER A 176 -18.46 -12.85 13.14
N LEU A 177 -17.62 -13.13 14.13
CA LEU A 177 -17.86 -12.76 15.54
C LEU A 177 -17.34 -11.34 15.90
N GLY A 178 -16.86 -10.56 14.93
CA GLY A 178 -16.33 -9.23 15.14
C GLY A 178 -14.96 -9.15 15.85
N MET A 179 -14.36 -10.30 16.17
CA MET A 179 -13.09 -10.35 16.93
C MET A 179 -11.87 -9.83 16.17
N ARG A 180 -11.97 -9.70 14.84
CA ARG A 180 -10.87 -9.31 13.95
C ARG A 180 -11.11 -7.98 13.23
N ILE A 181 -12.01 -7.14 13.73
CA ILE A 181 -12.35 -5.86 13.08
C ILE A 181 -11.13 -4.94 12.92
N SER A 182 -10.22 -4.92 13.89
CA SER A 182 -8.99 -4.13 13.83
C SER A 182 -8.09 -4.52 12.64
N GLU A 183 -8.06 -5.80 12.31
CA GLU A 183 -7.27 -6.32 11.18
C GLU A 183 -7.95 -6.07 9.82
N MET A 184 -9.27 -5.84 9.81
CA MET A 184 -10.04 -5.53 8.62
C MET A 184 -10.02 -4.04 8.27
N LEU A 185 -9.86 -3.14 9.25
CA LEU A 185 -9.92 -1.70 9.05
C LEU A 185 -9.04 -1.18 7.90
N PRO A 186 -7.79 -1.62 7.73
CA PRO A 186 -6.97 -1.19 6.59
C PRO A 186 -7.59 -1.54 5.24
N THR A 187 -8.28 -2.68 5.13
CA THR A 187 -8.96 -3.09 3.90
C THR A 187 -10.18 -2.22 3.62
N LEU A 188 -10.98 -1.90 4.66
CA LEU A 188 -12.13 -1.01 4.55
C LEU A 188 -11.68 0.40 4.15
N TRP A 189 -10.63 0.90 4.79
CA TRP A 189 -10.02 2.19 4.46
C TRP A 189 -9.52 2.25 3.01
N LEU A 190 -8.86 1.21 2.50
CA LEU A 190 -8.46 1.12 1.09
C LEU A 190 -9.67 1.12 0.16
N LYS A 191 -10.75 0.39 0.50
CA LYS A 191 -11.99 0.32 -0.29
C LYS A 191 -12.66 1.69 -0.40
N THR A 192 -12.53 2.56 0.60
CA THR A 192 -13.09 3.93 0.61
C THR A 192 -12.16 4.99 0.02
N GLY A 193 -11.05 4.59 -0.60
CA GLY A 193 -10.12 5.49 -1.29
C GLY A 193 -8.97 6.00 -0.44
N ALA A 194 -8.71 5.39 0.72
CA ALA A 194 -7.55 5.66 1.58
C ALA A 194 -7.43 7.12 2.02
N LYS A 195 -8.54 7.74 2.42
CA LYS A 195 -8.58 9.13 2.88
C LYS A 195 -8.09 9.24 4.31
N GLY A 196 -7.33 10.30 4.61
CA GLY A 196 -6.72 10.50 5.91
C GLY A 196 -5.70 9.42 6.30
N LYS A 197 -5.34 9.36 7.59
CA LYS A 197 -4.50 8.30 8.14
C LYS A 197 -5.30 7.00 8.23
N CYS A 198 -4.67 5.85 7.95
CA CYS A 198 -5.30 4.55 8.18
C CYS A 198 -5.76 4.43 9.64
N PRO A 199 -7.03 4.13 9.90
CA PRO A 199 -7.53 4.05 11.27
C PRO A 199 -6.97 2.81 11.99
N GLU A 200 -6.71 2.98 13.28
CA GLU A 200 -6.21 1.93 14.16
C GLU A 200 -7.12 1.83 15.38
N LEU A 201 -7.46 0.62 15.81
CA LEU A 201 -8.15 0.40 17.07
C LEU A 201 -7.13 0.21 18.20
N THR A 202 -7.30 0.97 19.27
CA THR A 202 -6.39 0.97 20.44
C THR A 202 -6.92 0.13 21.62
N GLY A 203 -8.05 -0.55 21.48
CA GLY A 203 -8.68 -1.34 22.54
C GLY A 203 -8.65 -2.84 22.30
N GLU A 204 -8.70 -3.63 23.37
CA GLU A 204 -8.79 -5.11 23.30
C GLU A 204 -10.17 -5.59 22.85
N GLN A 205 -11.21 -4.79 23.04
CA GLN A 205 -12.58 -5.13 22.65
C GLN A 205 -13.01 -4.36 21.41
N ALA A 206 -13.70 -5.02 20.51
CA ALA A 206 -14.30 -4.37 19.36
C ALA A 206 -15.42 -3.43 19.84
N PRO A 207 -15.46 -2.17 19.37
CA PRO A 207 -16.57 -1.26 19.69
C PRO A 207 -17.84 -1.69 18.96
N ASP A 208 -19.00 -1.24 19.42
CA ASP A 208 -20.28 -1.53 18.73
C ASP A 208 -20.36 -0.84 17.35
N MET A 209 -19.69 0.29 17.18
CA MET A 209 -19.66 1.06 15.94
C MET A 209 -18.40 1.94 15.86
N LEU A 210 -18.06 2.34 14.63
CA LEU A 210 -17.01 3.32 14.31
C LEU A 210 -17.58 4.40 13.41
N ILE A 211 -17.42 5.65 13.79
CA ILE A 211 -17.72 6.83 12.95
C ILE A 211 -16.38 7.51 12.66
N LEU A 212 -15.97 7.53 11.40
CA LEU A 212 -14.63 7.96 10.96
C LEU A 212 -14.72 9.10 9.94
N PRO A 213 -15.02 10.33 10.37
CA PRO A 213 -15.25 11.46 9.47
C PRO A 213 -14.02 11.79 8.61
N GLU A 214 -12.81 11.78 9.18
CA GLU A 214 -11.56 12.02 8.45
C GLU A 214 -11.30 10.99 7.33
N ASN A 215 -11.78 9.77 7.53
CA ASN A 215 -11.66 8.68 6.58
C ASN A 215 -12.88 8.56 5.65
N GLN A 216 -13.95 9.33 5.91
CA GLN A 216 -15.21 9.38 5.18
C GLN A 216 -15.94 8.03 5.09
N PHE A 217 -15.84 7.21 6.15
CA PHE A 217 -16.64 6.01 6.25
C PHE A 217 -17.03 5.69 7.71
N ALA A 218 -18.05 4.84 7.87
CA ALA A 218 -18.47 4.36 9.18
C ALA A 218 -18.68 2.83 9.14
N VAL A 219 -18.58 2.19 10.30
CA VAL A 219 -18.75 0.75 10.46
C VAL A 219 -19.70 0.48 11.61
N LEU A 220 -20.79 -0.22 11.35
CA LEU A 220 -21.66 -0.79 12.38
C LEU A 220 -21.20 -2.24 12.64
N ILE A 221 -20.78 -2.54 13.85
CA ILE A 221 -20.25 -3.85 14.25
C ILE A 221 -21.33 -4.65 14.99
N ASN A 222 -22.10 -3.98 15.87
CA ASN A 222 -23.21 -4.58 16.58
C ASN A 222 -24.55 -4.08 16.01
N GLU A 223 -25.28 -4.93 15.29
CA GLU A 223 -26.54 -4.56 14.64
C GLU A 223 -27.62 -4.07 15.64
N ASN A 224 -27.55 -4.47 16.91
CA ASN A 224 -28.50 -4.03 17.93
C ASN A 224 -28.35 -2.53 18.27
N THR A 225 -27.24 -1.91 17.92
CA THR A 225 -27.00 -0.47 18.15
C THR A 225 -27.26 0.37 16.91
N PHE A 226 -28.01 -0.15 15.94
CA PHE A 226 -28.27 0.53 14.66
C PHE A 226 -28.94 1.92 14.83
N ALA A 227 -29.86 2.07 15.78
CA ALA A 227 -30.52 3.34 16.00
C ALA A 227 -29.52 4.45 16.41
N ASP A 228 -28.65 4.14 17.36
CA ASP A 228 -27.61 5.06 17.83
C ASP A 228 -26.58 5.33 16.71
N PHE A 229 -26.28 4.31 15.90
CA PHE A 229 -25.41 4.45 14.74
C PHE A 229 -25.97 5.43 13.70
N ALA A 230 -27.25 5.29 13.36
CA ALA A 230 -27.93 6.15 12.40
C ALA A 230 -28.01 7.61 12.89
N GLU A 231 -28.28 7.83 14.17
CA GLU A 231 -28.29 9.16 14.79
C GLU A 231 -26.91 9.82 14.69
N LYS A 232 -25.86 9.14 15.13
CA LYS A 232 -24.48 9.65 15.05
C LYS A 232 -24.01 9.88 13.61
N LEU A 233 -24.37 8.98 12.68
CA LEU A 233 -24.02 9.13 11.29
C LEU A 233 -24.66 10.37 10.65
N ALA A 234 -25.88 10.74 11.07
CA ALA A 234 -26.57 11.93 10.57
C ALA A 234 -25.87 13.24 10.91
N GLU A 235 -25.01 13.26 11.95
CA GLU A 235 -24.17 14.40 12.30
C GLU A 235 -22.96 14.58 11.34
N HIS A 236 -22.68 13.58 10.49
CA HIS A 236 -21.52 13.50 9.63
C HIS A 236 -21.91 13.31 8.13
N PRO A 237 -22.48 14.34 7.48
CA PRO A 237 -22.93 14.25 6.08
C PRO A 237 -21.78 14.02 5.08
N GLU A 238 -20.53 14.23 5.47
CA GLU A 238 -19.33 13.91 4.69
C GLU A 238 -19.09 12.41 4.56
N ILE A 239 -19.68 11.57 5.43
CA ILE A 239 -19.58 10.12 5.36
C ILE A 239 -20.59 9.58 4.35
N GLN A 240 -20.12 9.13 3.21
CA GLN A 240 -20.93 8.59 2.14
C GLN A 240 -20.83 7.07 1.97
N THR A 241 -20.01 6.42 2.79
CA THR A 241 -19.80 4.96 2.73
C THR A 241 -19.94 4.34 4.11
N VAL A 242 -20.77 3.30 4.21
CA VAL A 242 -20.96 2.55 5.44
C VAL A 242 -20.73 1.06 5.25
N PHE A 243 -20.23 0.41 6.30
CA PHE A 243 -20.09 -1.03 6.39
C PHE A 243 -20.98 -1.54 7.55
N LEU A 244 -21.87 -2.48 7.25
CA LEU A 244 -22.88 -2.97 8.19
C LEU A 244 -22.65 -4.45 8.46
N ALA A 245 -22.27 -4.79 9.69
CA ALA A 245 -22.07 -6.16 10.10
C ALA A 245 -23.44 -6.79 10.45
N THR A 246 -23.90 -7.68 9.59
CA THR A 246 -25.10 -8.51 9.82
C THR A 246 -25.06 -9.73 8.91
N ASP A 247 -25.53 -10.88 9.43
CA ASP A 247 -25.62 -12.12 8.67
C ASP A 247 -26.94 -12.25 7.89
N TYR A 248 -27.89 -11.34 8.12
CA TYR A 248 -29.23 -11.40 7.55
C TYR A 248 -29.44 -10.31 6.48
N GLU A 249 -29.68 -10.74 5.25
CA GLU A 249 -29.98 -9.86 4.11
C GLU A 249 -31.17 -8.92 4.41
N VAL A 250 -32.21 -9.44 5.08
CA VAL A 250 -33.40 -8.64 5.43
C VAL A 250 -33.05 -7.48 6.36
N ASN A 251 -32.18 -7.74 7.37
CA ASN A 251 -31.72 -6.72 8.28
C ASN A 251 -30.86 -5.68 7.55
N TYR A 252 -29.95 -6.15 6.71
CA TYR A 252 -29.11 -5.27 5.88
C TYR A 252 -29.96 -4.33 5.03
N GLN A 253 -30.91 -4.86 4.28
CA GLN A 253 -31.79 -4.06 3.43
C GLN A 253 -32.66 -3.08 4.22
N SER A 254 -33.10 -3.47 5.41
CA SER A 254 -33.84 -2.60 6.33
C SER A 254 -32.97 -1.44 6.83
N MET A 255 -31.73 -1.73 7.22
CA MET A 255 -30.79 -0.71 7.70
C MET A 255 -30.43 0.27 6.59
N VAL A 256 -30.09 -0.21 5.39
CA VAL A 256 -29.73 0.64 4.24
C VAL A 256 -30.84 1.61 3.88
N LYS A 257 -32.11 1.18 3.90
CA LYS A 257 -33.27 2.05 3.60
C LYS A 257 -33.43 3.23 4.56
N ASN A 258 -32.89 3.10 5.76
CA ASN A 258 -32.98 4.12 6.82
C ASN A 258 -31.72 5.01 6.91
N LEU A 259 -30.75 4.81 6.01
CA LEU A 259 -29.53 5.61 5.96
C LEU A 259 -29.50 6.46 4.68
N ASN A 260 -28.98 7.67 4.78
CA ASN A 260 -28.77 8.56 3.64
C ASN A 260 -27.28 8.54 3.26
N VAL A 261 -26.86 7.47 2.57
CA VAL A 261 -25.47 7.27 2.13
C VAL A 261 -25.44 6.80 0.67
N GLU A 262 -24.36 7.09 -0.02
CA GLU A 262 -24.18 6.65 -1.43
C GLU A 262 -23.85 5.16 -1.54
N ASN A 263 -23.03 4.66 -0.60
CA ASN A 263 -22.53 3.30 -0.62
C ASN A 263 -22.76 2.60 0.72
N ALA A 264 -23.37 1.44 0.68
CA ALA A 264 -23.50 0.55 1.82
C ALA A 264 -22.96 -0.84 1.45
N TYR A 265 -22.19 -1.43 2.35
CA TYR A 265 -21.62 -2.77 2.18
C TYR A 265 -21.96 -3.63 3.37
N GLN A 266 -22.45 -4.83 3.10
CA GLN A 266 -22.61 -5.84 4.13
C GLN A 266 -21.24 -6.44 4.48
N LEU A 267 -20.86 -6.41 5.76
CA LEU A 267 -19.67 -7.11 6.24
C LEU A 267 -19.98 -8.60 6.48
N TYR A 268 -18.94 -9.41 6.50
CA TYR A 268 -18.90 -10.86 6.75
C TYR A 268 -19.43 -11.69 5.60
N ARG A 269 -20.60 -11.39 5.03
CA ARG A 269 -21.18 -12.17 3.93
C ARG A 269 -20.34 -12.06 2.66
N ASP A 270 -20.02 -10.85 2.22
CA ASP A 270 -19.16 -10.63 1.04
C ASP A 270 -17.77 -11.25 1.22
N TYR A 271 -17.22 -11.16 2.42
CA TYR A 271 -15.93 -11.77 2.75
C TYR A 271 -16.01 -13.31 2.69
N LEU A 272 -17.06 -13.91 3.21
CA LEU A 272 -17.27 -15.36 3.18
C LEU A 272 -17.54 -15.88 1.77
N ASP A 273 -18.25 -15.14 0.93
CA ASP A 273 -18.53 -15.49 -0.46
C ASP A 273 -17.27 -15.45 -1.32
N HIS A 274 -16.42 -14.45 -1.15
CA HIS A 274 -15.09 -14.41 -1.77
C HIS A 274 -14.20 -15.58 -1.35
N PHE A 275 -14.28 -15.99 -0.09
CA PHE A 275 -13.53 -17.14 0.42
C PHE A 275 -14.06 -18.47 -0.15
N ARG A 276 -15.36 -18.61 -0.34
CA ARG A 276 -16.01 -19.80 -0.96
C ARG A 276 -15.63 -19.94 -2.43
N VAL A 277 -15.60 -18.83 -3.19
CA VAL A 277 -15.19 -18.83 -4.60
C VAL A 277 -13.76 -19.30 -4.78
N ASN A 278 -12.84 -18.91 -3.89
CA ASN A 278 -11.45 -19.34 -3.94
C ASN A 278 -11.23 -20.78 -3.47
N ARG A 279 -12.05 -21.34 -2.58
CA ARG A 279 -11.99 -22.76 -2.18
C ARG A 279 -12.54 -23.74 -3.21
N GLY A 280 -13.42 -23.30 -4.10
CA GLY A 280 -14.00 -24.14 -5.16
C GLY A 280 -13.10 -24.28 -6.39
N ARG A 281 -11.88 -23.74 -6.37
CA ARG A 281 -10.90 -23.81 -7.48
C ARG A 281 -9.64 -24.65 -7.17
N ASN A 282 -9.62 -25.37 -6.05
CA ASN A 282 -8.57 -26.36 -5.72
C ASN A 282 -9.08 -27.77 -5.91
#